data_417b4b889082b76abcc5cb105a50b172
#
_entry.id   417b4b889082b76abcc5cb105a50b172
#
_cell.length_a   1.000
_cell.length_b   1.000
_cell.length_c   1.000
_cell.angle_alpha   90.00
_cell.angle_beta   90.00
_cell.angle_gamma   90.00
#
_symmetry.space_group_name_H-M   'P 1'
#
loop_
_entity.id
_entity.type
_entity.pdbx_description
1 polymer ?
#
loop_
_entity_poly.entity_id
_entity_poly.type
_entity_poly.pdbx_seq_one_letter_code
_entity_poly.pdbx_strand_id
1 'polypeptide(L)'
;MAAHRTATVEWIGDLLEGFGTVRPVEGGALPEVEVTWRQRTDASNAGATPEEFLAAAHASCFSMALSAGFTGQGFEPEQLNVSATVTFENGIGITGSELSVTGTVDGASDEKWREIAGRAKETCPVSKALAGIPITLVLPDIPDEVEAEAEAAATDGDAADSTEG
;
A
#
# COMPACT_ATOMS: atom_id res chain seq x y z
N MET A 1 -0.10 -25.97 -5.66
CA MET A 1 0.81 -25.74 -6.80
C MET A 1 1.71 -24.58 -6.43
N ALA A 2 3.03 -24.65 -6.72
CA ALA A 2 3.94 -23.52 -6.56
C ALA A 2 3.90 -22.67 -7.84
N ALA A 3 3.81 -21.34 -7.69
CA ALA A 3 3.94 -20.39 -8.80
C ALA A 3 5.34 -19.79 -8.77
N HIS A 4 6.03 -19.80 -9.91
CA HIS A 4 7.35 -19.23 -10.06
C HIS A 4 7.26 -17.98 -10.93
N ARG A 5 7.97 -16.92 -10.54
CA ARG A 5 8.12 -15.68 -11.31
C ARG A 5 9.57 -15.28 -11.27
N THR A 6 10.10 -14.88 -12.40
CA THR A 6 11.52 -14.55 -12.56
C THR A 6 11.66 -13.21 -13.27
N ALA A 7 12.57 -12.41 -12.81
CA ALA A 7 13.08 -11.24 -13.52
C ALA A 7 14.60 -11.34 -13.62
N THR A 8 15.19 -10.72 -14.62
CA THR A 8 16.65 -10.67 -14.81
C THR A 8 17.11 -9.22 -14.80
N VAL A 9 18.34 -9.01 -14.40
CA VAL A 9 19.01 -7.72 -14.50
C VAL A 9 20.33 -7.93 -15.22
N GLU A 10 20.56 -7.13 -16.26
CA GLU A 10 21.87 -6.99 -16.88
C GLU A 10 22.48 -5.68 -16.37
N TRP A 11 23.63 -5.76 -15.70
CA TRP A 11 24.34 -4.59 -15.18
C TRP A 11 25.55 -4.30 -16.06
N ILE A 12 25.72 -3.03 -16.47
CA ILE A 12 26.83 -2.56 -17.30
C ILE A 12 27.55 -1.42 -16.56
N GLY A 13 28.88 -1.53 -16.45
CA GLY A 13 29.73 -0.53 -15.82
C GLY A 13 29.91 -0.72 -14.30
N ASP A 14 30.54 0.29 -13.68
CA ASP A 14 30.75 0.31 -12.23
C ASP A 14 29.49 0.76 -11.47
N LEU A 15 29.57 0.83 -10.14
CA LEU A 15 28.42 1.19 -9.31
C LEU A 15 27.93 2.63 -9.52
N LEU A 16 28.84 3.57 -9.73
CA LEU A 16 28.50 5.01 -9.71
C LEU A 16 28.04 5.53 -11.06
N GLU A 17 28.64 5.04 -12.14
CA GLU A 17 28.36 5.48 -13.51
C GLU A 17 27.64 4.42 -14.35
N GLY A 18 27.52 3.19 -13.83
CA GLY A 18 26.84 2.09 -14.49
C GLY A 18 25.34 2.10 -14.29
N PHE A 19 24.67 1.20 -15.01
CA PHE A 19 23.23 1.01 -14.94
C PHE A 19 22.84 -0.46 -15.09
N GLY A 20 21.71 -0.81 -14.52
CA GLY A 20 21.07 -2.11 -14.67
C GLY A 20 19.80 -2.01 -15.49
N THR A 21 19.58 -2.94 -16.41
CA THR A 21 18.31 -3.08 -17.11
C THR A 21 17.56 -4.26 -16.53
N VAL A 22 16.46 -3.98 -15.84
CA VAL A 22 15.53 -5.00 -15.33
C VAL A 22 14.63 -5.46 -16.44
N ARG A 23 14.57 -6.76 -16.68
CA ARG A 23 13.70 -7.36 -17.70
C ARG A 23 12.86 -8.46 -17.10
N PRO A 24 11.55 -8.55 -17.44
CA PRO A 24 10.79 -9.74 -17.13
C PRO A 24 11.31 -10.92 -17.94
N VAL A 25 11.23 -12.11 -17.37
CA VAL A 25 11.40 -13.33 -18.15
C VAL A 25 10.12 -13.60 -18.95
N GLU A 26 10.20 -14.38 -20.00
CA GLU A 26 9.11 -14.70 -20.92
C GLU A 26 7.79 -14.97 -20.19
N GLY A 27 6.74 -14.25 -20.56
CA GLY A 27 5.42 -14.28 -19.93
C GLY A 27 5.27 -13.37 -18.70
N GLY A 28 6.28 -12.57 -18.33
CA GLY A 28 6.18 -11.56 -17.27
C GLY A 28 5.46 -10.29 -17.73
N ALA A 29 4.74 -9.65 -16.80
CA ALA A 29 3.97 -8.43 -17.07
C ALA A 29 4.71 -7.13 -16.72
N LEU A 30 5.89 -7.22 -16.08
CA LEU A 30 6.68 -6.03 -15.74
C LEU A 30 7.26 -5.40 -17.02
N PRO A 31 7.25 -4.06 -17.14
CA PRO A 31 7.95 -3.38 -18.21
C PRO A 31 9.48 -3.54 -18.03
N GLU A 32 10.22 -3.34 -19.12
CA GLU A 32 11.67 -3.14 -19.02
C GLU A 32 11.95 -1.78 -18.41
N VAL A 33 12.79 -1.72 -17.39
CA VAL A 33 13.14 -0.48 -16.69
C VAL A 33 14.63 -0.42 -16.36
N GLU A 34 15.17 0.79 -16.41
CA GLU A 34 16.55 1.06 -16.00
C GLU A 34 16.62 1.39 -14.50
N VAL A 35 17.66 0.91 -13.84
CA VAL A 35 18.00 1.19 -12.44
C VAL A 35 19.45 1.65 -12.33
N THR A 36 19.70 2.68 -11.53
CA THR A 36 21.03 3.19 -11.26
C THR A 36 21.25 3.41 -9.76
N TRP A 37 22.51 3.49 -9.36
CA TRP A 37 22.83 3.84 -7.97
C TRP A 37 22.38 5.26 -7.61
N ARG A 38 22.44 6.20 -8.56
CA ARG A 38 22.00 7.58 -8.35
C ARG A 38 20.49 7.68 -8.08
N GLN A 39 19.68 6.93 -8.82
CA GLN A 39 18.22 6.88 -8.58
C GLN A 39 17.89 6.38 -7.17
N ARG A 40 18.71 5.49 -6.63
CA ARG A 40 18.53 4.93 -5.29
C ARG A 40 18.96 5.87 -4.17
N THR A 41 19.95 6.72 -4.39
CA THR A 41 20.58 7.53 -3.33
C THR A 41 20.27 9.02 -3.43
N ASP A 42 19.72 9.48 -4.52
CA ASP A 42 19.38 10.88 -4.76
C ASP A 42 17.90 11.00 -5.17
N ALA A 43 17.08 11.49 -4.25
CA ALA A 43 15.64 11.64 -4.45
C ALA A 43 15.27 12.65 -5.58
N SER A 44 16.23 13.48 -6.03
CA SER A 44 16.02 14.37 -7.19
C SER A 44 16.16 13.64 -8.54
N ASN A 45 16.73 12.43 -8.54
CA ASN A 45 16.84 11.58 -9.72
C ASN A 45 15.59 10.69 -9.85
N ALA A 46 14.69 11.05 -10.76
CA ALA A 46 13.53 10.21 -11.07
C ALA A 46 13.98 8.93 -11.79
N GLY A 47 13.43 7.78 -11.37
CA GLY A 47 13.68 6.49 -12.00
C GLY A 47 13.30 5.34 -11.07
N ALA A 48 13.28 4.12 -11.61
CA ALA A 48 12.93 2.95 -10.83
C ALA A 48 14.05 2.58 -9.85
N THR A 49 13.65 2.12 -8.66
CA THR A 49 14.59 1.67 -7.63
C THR A 49 14.21 0.28 -7.11
N PRO A 50 15.15 -0.48 -6.52
CA PRO A 50 14.82 -1.75 -5.87
C PRO A 50 13.74 -1.61 -4.79
N GLU A 51 13.72 -0.48 -4.09
CA GLU A 51 12.75 -0.18 -3.05
C GLU A 51 11.34 0.04 -3.63
N GLU A 52 11.24 0.66 -4.83
CA GLU A 52 9.96 0.82 -5.53
C GLU A 52 9.38 -0.53 -5.97
N PHE A 53 10.21 -1.46 -6.43
CA PHE A 53 9.75 -2.83 -6.72
C PHE A 53 9.25 -3.55 -5.47
N LEU A 54 9.94 -3.39 -4.33
CA LEU A 54 9.48 -3.95 -3.06
C LEU A 54 8.19 -3.31 -2.58
N ALA A 55 8.06 -1.98 -2.71
CA ALA A 55 6.85 -1.25 -2.36
C ALA A 55 5.66 -1.71 -3.21
N ALA A 56 5.83 -1.82 -4.54
CA ALA A 56 4.79 -2.34 -5.43
C ALA A 56 4.39 -3.78 -5.10
N ALA A 57 5.35 -4.65 -4.81
CA ALA A 57 5.09 -6.02 -4.38
C ALA A 57 4.35 -6.06 -3.04
N HIS A 58 4.75 -5.22 -2.07
CA HIS A 58 4.12 -5.17 -0.75
C HIS A 58 2.69 -4.63 -0.82
N ALA A 59 2.48 -3.50 -1.50
CA ALA A 59 1.16 -2.91 -1.67
C ALA A 59 0.19 -3.87 -2.38
N SER A 60 0.62 -4.47 -3.50
CA SER A 60 -0.24 -5.40 -4.26
C SER A 60 -0.57 -6.68 -3.48
N CYS A 61 0.39 -7.25 -2.76
CA CYS A 61 0.16 -8.46 -1.95
C CYS A 61 -0.74 -8.16 -0.75
N PHE A 62 -0.54 -7.01 -0.10
CA PHE A 62 -1.35 -6.58 1.03
C PHE A 62 -2.79 -6.26 0.60
N SER A 63 -3.02 -5.58 -0.53
CA SER A 63 -4.37 -5.31 -1.03
C SER A 63 -5.16 -6.58 -1.31
N MET A 64 -4.52 -7.63 -1.85
CA MET A 64 -5.15 -8.94 -2.02
C MET A 64 -5.49 -9.60 -0.68
N ALA A 65 -4.59 -9.54 0.30
CA ALA A 65 -4.84 -10.08 1.64
C ALA A 65 -5.96 -9.34 2.37
N LEU A 66 -6.00 -8.00 2.22
CA LEU A 66 -7.03 -7.14 2.79
C LEU A 66 -8.40 -7.41 2.18
N SER A 67 -8.48 -7.45 0.84
CA SER A 67 -9.72 -7.81 0.12
C SER A 67 -10.25 -9.18 0.54
N ALA A 68 -9.38 -10.20 0.61
CA ALA A 68 -9.75 -11.52 1.10
C ALA A 68 -10.22 -11.51 2.57
N GLY A 69 -9.61 -10.65 3.41
CA GLY A 69 -10.01 -10.47 4.80
C GLY A 69 -11.43 -9.92 4.94
N PHE A 70 -11.78 -8.88 4.19
CA PHE A 70 -13.12 -8.31 4.15
C PHE A 70 -14.14 -9.32 3.63
N THR A 71 -13.89 -9.92 2.46
CA THR A 71 -14.79 -10.91 1.86
C THR A 71 -15.00 -12.12 2.77
N GLY A 72 -13.96 -12.56 3.47
CA GLY A 72 -14.04 -13.67 4.43
C GLY A 72 -14.92 -13.38 5.66
N GLN A 73 -15.19 -12.11 5.96
CA GLN A 73 -16.11 -11.66 7.02
C GLN A 73 -17.47 -11.19 6.49
N GLY A 74 -17.73 -11.35 5.19
CA GLY A 74 -19.03 -11.04 4.57
C GLY A 74 -19.15 -9.61 4.09
N PHE A 75 -18.05 -8.82 4.05
CA PHE A 75 -18.04 -7.48 3.47
C PHE A 75 -17.61 -7.53 2.00
N GLU A 76 -18.15 -6.65 1.19
CA GLU A 76 -17.75 -6.48 -0.21
C GLU A 76 -17.04 -5.14 -0.40
N PRO A 77 -15.70 -5.11 -0.48
CA PRO A 77 -14.99 -3.87 -0.74
C PRO A 77 -15.31 -3.34 -2.14
N GLU A 78 -15.79 -2.11 -2.23
CA GLU A 78 -15.98 -1.43 -3.52
C GLU A 78 -14.64 -0.97 -4.08
N GLN A 79 -13.81 -0.38 -3.24
CA GLN A 79 -12.50 0.12 -3.61
C GLN A 79 -11.54 0.05 -2.41
N LEU A 80 -10.33 -0.42 -2.66
CA LEU A 80 -9.22 -0.38 -1.72
C LEU A 80 -8.03 0.30 -2.41
N ASN A 81 -7.57 1.42 -1.83
CA ASN A 81 -6.35 2.09 -2.26
C ASN A 81 -5.26 1.77 -1.25
N VAL A 82 -4.22 1.11 -1.70
CA VAL A 82 -3.10 0.70 -0.87
C VAL A 82 -1.82 1.28 -1.42
N SER A 83 -1.04 1.94 -0.58
CA SER A 83 0.33 2.30 -0.87
C SER A 83 1.28 1.63 0.11
N ALA A 84 2.51 1.41 -0.33
CA ALA A 84 3.60 1.02 0.53
C ALA A 84 4.77 1.96 0.30
N THR A 85 5.41 2.40 1.37
CA THR A 85 6.65 3.18 1.32
C THR A 85 7.76 2.36 1.94
N VAL A 86 8.75 2.00 1.14
CA VAL A 86 9.94 1.27 1.59
C VAL A 86 11.08 2.26 1.74
N THR A 87 11.66 2.31 2.94
CA THR A 87 12.76 3.25 3.26
C THR A 87 14.10 2.56 3.11
N PHE A 88 14.99 3.20 2.36
CA PHE A 88 16.40 2.81 2.25
C PHE A 88 17.29 3.88 2.88
N GLU A 89 18.23 3.44 3.70
CA GLU A 89 19.26 4.30 4.29
C GLU A 89 20.65 3.81 3.85
N ASN A 90 21.41 4.71 3.22
CA ASN A 90 22.74 4.38 2.74
C ASN A 90 23.66 3.95 3.90
N GLY A 91 24.33 2.82 3.75
CA GLY A 91 25.18 2.21 4.77
C GLY A 91 24.44 1.36 5.82
N ILE A 92 23.10 1.39 5.85
CA ILE A 92 22.26 0.57 6.74
C ILE A 92 21.49 -0.47 5.94
N GLY A 93 20.79 -0.05 4.88
CA GLY A 93 19.95 -0.91 4.06
C GLY A 93 18.48 -0.48 4.09
N ILE A 94 17.59 -1.44 3.93
CA ILE A 94 16.15 -1.19 4.02
C ILE A 94 15.76 -1.18 5.51
N THR A 95 15.25 -0.04 5.99
CA THR A 95 14.99 0.22 7.41
C THR A 95 13.52 0.12 7.80
N GLY A 96 12.60 0.06 6.84
CA GLY A 96 11.18 -0.10 7.13
C GLY A 96 10.31 -0.19 5.90
N SER A 97 9.07 -0.60 6.13
CA SER A 97 7.99 -0.54 5.14
C SER A 97 6.72 -0.03 5.81
N GLU A 98 6.19 1.09 5.33
CA GLU A 98 4.93 1.64 5.78
C GLU A 98 3.84 1.31 4.76
N LEU A 99 2.75 0.71 5.25
CA LEU A 99 1.52 0.46 4.49
C LEU A 99 0.52 1.55 4.84
N SER A 100 -0.06 2.20 3.85
CA SER A 100 -1.18 3.12 4.02
C SER A 100 -2.37 2.64 3.20
N VAL A 101 -3.55 2.68 3.80
CA VAL A 101 -4.78 2.16 3.19
C VAL A 101 -5.88 3.19 3.29
N THR A 102 -6.60 3.37 2.19
CA THR A 102 -7.90 4.05 2.15
C THR A 102 -8.87 3.22 1.30
N GLY A 103 -10.16 3.46 1.42
CA GLY A 103 -11.13 2.75 0.59
C GLY A 103 -12.55 2.84 1.09
N THR A 104 -13.45 2.22 0.34
CA THR A 104 -14.88 2.12 0.63
C THR A 104 -15.27 0.66 0.80
N VAL A 105 -15.78 0.33 1.98
CA VAL A 105 -16.31 -1.00 2.30
C VAL A 105 -17.62 -0.79 3.09
N ASP A 106 -18.72 -0.99 2.43
CA ASP A 106 -20.04 -0.75 3.02
C ASP A 106 -20.27 -1.62 4.28
N GLY A 107 -20.81 -1.01 5.33
CA GLY A 107 -21.12 -1.67 6.60
C GLY A 107 -19.92 -2.07 7.46
N ALA A 108 -18.70 -1.73 7.07
CA ALA A 108 -17.50 -2.02 7.86
C ALA A 108 -17.17 -0.86 8.81
N SER A 109 -17.35 -1.05 10.12
CA SER A 109 -16.95 -0.07 11.14
C SER A 109 -15.42 0.11 11.22
N ASP A 110 -14.97 1.21 11.82
CA ASP A 110 -13.55 1.50 12.08
C ASP A 110 -12.86 0.34 12.84
N GLU A 111 -13.54 -0.24 13.84
CA GLU A 111 -13.02 -1.40 14.57
C GLU A 111 -12.78 -2.60 13.64
N LYS A 112 -13.71 -2.87 12.72
CA LYS A 112 -13.59 -3.95 11.74
C LYS A 112 -12.47 -3.69 10.74
N TRP A 113 -12.32 -2.46 10.30
CA TRP A 113 -11.18 -2.07 9.46
C TRP A 113 -9.85 -2.35 10.15
N ARG A 114 -9.70 -1.94 11.43
CA ARG A 114 -8.47 -2.17 12.20
C ARG A 114 -8.18 -3.65 12.40
N GLU A 115 -9.20 -4.44 12.75
CA GLU A 115 -9.07 -5.90 12.92
C GLU A 115 -8.63 -6.56 11.62
N ILE A 116 -9.35 -6.31 10.51
CA ILE A 116 -9.12 -6.98 9.24
C ILE A 116 -7.77 -6.56 8.64
N ALA A 117 -7.45 -5.27 8.68
CA ALA A 117 -6.18 -4.76 8.16
C ALA A 117 -4.97 -5.23 9.00
N GLY A 118 -5.11 -5.32 10.32
CA GLY A 118 -4.10 -5.90 11.20
C GLY A 118 -3.83 -7.37 10.85
N ARG A 119 -4.87 -8.17 10.68
CA ARG A 119 -4.73 -9.58 10.25
C ARG A 119 -4.16 -9.69 8.84
N ALA A 120 -4.58 -8.84 7.92
CA ALA A 120 -4.03 -8.82 6.56
C ALA A 120 -2.52 -8.55 6.58
N LYS A 121 -2.04 -7.62 7.43
CA LYS A 121 -0.61 -7.35 7.61
C LYS A 121 0.13 -8.60 8.13
N GLU A 122 -0.41 -9.31 9.11
CA GLU A 122 0.20 -10.52 9.68
C GLU A 122 0.22 -11.70 8.70
N THR A 123 -0.79 -11.82 7.85
CA THR A 123 -0.95 -12.97 6.95
C THR A 123 -0.37 -12.74 5.56
N CYS A 124 -0.15 -11.49 5.16
CA CYS A 124 0.42 -11.13 3.86
C CYS A 124 1.78 -11.81 3.62
N PRO A 125 1.95 -12.59 2.55
CA PRO A 125 3.21 -13.26 2.24
C PRO A 125 4.41 -12.32 2.14
N VAL A 126 4.24 -11.12 1.58
CA VAL A 126 5.33 -10.13 1.46
C VAL A 126 5.65 -9.53 2.83
N SER A 127 4.65 -9.21 3.67
CA SER A 127 4.92 -8.78 5.05
C SER A 127 5.73 -9.83 5.82
N LYS A 128 5.40 -11.10 5.65
CA LYS A 128 6.18 -12.20 6.26
C LYS A 128 7.61 -12.28 5.72
N ALA A 129 7.81 -12.07 4.43
CA ALA A 129 9.14 -12.04 3.82
C ALA A 129 9.97 -10.83 4.32
N LEU A 130 9.31 -9.72 4.63
CA LEU A 130 9.93 -8.49 5.16
C LEU A 130 9.97 -8.45 6.70
N ALA A 131 9.75 -9.54 7.40
CA ALA A 131 9.70 -9.59 8.87
C ALA A 131 11.00 -9.17 9.59
N GLY A 132 12.11 -9.02 8.86
CA GLY A 132 13.39 -8.51 9.38
C GLY A 132 13.45 -7.00 9.57
N ILE A 133 12.42 -6.26 9.16
CA ILE A 133 12.31 -4.80 9.28
C ILE A 133 10.96 -4.43 9.90
N PRO A 134 10.84 -3.22 10.54
CA PRO A 134 9.55 -2.70 10.97
C PRO A 134 8.57 -2.55 9.82
N ILE A 135 7.33 -3.02 10.03
CA ILE A 135 6.21 -2.81 9.12
C ILE A 135 5.12 -2.05 9.87
N THR A 136 4.88 -0.80 9.49
CA THR A 136 3.82 0.04 10.04
C THR A 136 2.57 -0.03 9.17
N LEU A 137 1.42 0.30 9.76
CA LEU A 137 0.13 0.33 9.08
C LEU A 137 -0.59 1.62 9.47
N VAL A 138 -0.89 2.44 8.47
CA VAL A 138 -1.67 3.66 8.59
C VAL A 138 -3.05 3.39 7.99
N LEU A 139 -4.09 3.59 8.78
CA LEU A 139 -5.48 3.43 8.37
C LEU A 139 -6.15 4.80 8.27
N PRO A 140 -7.19 4.95 7.44
CA PRO A 140 -7.96 6.18 7.38
C PRO A 140 -8.68 6.43 8.72
N ASP A 141 -8.96 7.69 9.02
CA ASP A 141 -9.97 8.03 10.01
C ASP A 141 -11.32 7.73 9.37
N ILE A 142 -11.94 6.63 9.78
CA ILE A 142 -13.30 6.26 9.37
C ILE A 142 -14.21 6.81 10.47
N PRO A 143 -15.10 7.79 10.17
CA PRO A 143 -16.04 8.28 11.14
C PRO A 143 -16.92 7.12 11.64
N ASP A 144 -17.05 6.95 12.95
CA ASP A 144 -18.03 6.03 13.49
C ASP A 144 -19.42 6.46 12.99
N GLU A 145 -20.27 5.51 12.59
CA GLU A 145 -21.62 5.78 12.06
C GLU A 145 -22.45 6.67 13.00
N VAL A 146 -22.14 6.67 14.30
CA VAL A 146 -22.77 7.51 15.32
C VAL A 146 -22.44 9.01 15.13
N GLU A 147 -21.26 9.36 14.63
CA GLU A 147 -20.88 10.75 14.36
C GLU A 147 -21.49 11.25 13.04
N ALA A 148 -21.61 10.38 12.03
CA ALA A 148 -22.24 10.73 10.75
C ALA A 148 -23.75 11.00 10.91
N GLU A 149 -24.46 10.25 11.75
CA GLU A 149 -25.87 10.50 12.07
C GLU A 149 -26.06 11.78 12.91
N ALA A 150 -25.09 12.11 13.79
CA ALA A 150 -25.17 13.34 14.60
C ALA A 150 -24.90 14.59 13.74
N GLU A 151 -24.02 14.53 12.75
CA GLU A 151 -23.74 15.63 11.84
C GLU A 151 -24.90 15.84 10.83
N ALA A 152 -25.51 14.77 10.34
CA ALA A 152 -26.70 14.83 9.49
C ALA A 152 -27.93 15.40 10.26
N ALA A 153 -28.08 15.04 11.53
CA ALA A 153 -29.19 15.58 12.38
C ALA A 153 -28.98 17.07 12.76
N ALA A 154 -27.72 17.53 12.84
CA ALA A 154 -27.41 18.93 13.15
C ALA A 154 -27.65 19.87 11.97
N THR A 155 -27.59 19.39 10.72
CA THR A 155 -27.84 20.20 9.52
C THR A 155 -29.32 20.34 9.17
N ASP A 156 -30.21 19.48 9.68
CA ASP A 156 -31.64 19.52 9.40
C ASP A 156 -32.44 20.44 10.40
N GLY A 157 -31.75 20.95 11.43
CA GLY A 157 -32.37 21.77 12.50
C GLY A 157 -32.43 23.29 12.25
N ASP A 158 -31.79 23.83 11.18
CA ASP A 158 -31.68 25.29 10.97
C ASP A 158 -32.58 25.86 9.83
N ALA A 159 -33.54 25.09 9.34
CA ALA A 159 -34.41 25.50 8.22
C ALA A 159 -35.86 25.85 8.60
N ALA A 160 -36.19 26.04 9.89
CA ALA A 160 -37.56 26.36 10.30
C ALA A 160 -37.61 27.52 11.31
N ASP A 161 -37.25 28.73 10.90
CA ASP A 161 -37.81 29.94 11.48
C ASP A 161 -37.49 31.21 10.65
N SER A 162 -38.26 31.48 9.62
CA SER A 162 -38.42 32.84 9.07
C SER A 162 -39.63 32.94 8.15
N THR A 163 -40.87 32.85 8.76
CA THR A 163 -42.04 33.47 8.19
C THR A 163 -43.01 33.81 9.34
N GLU A 164 -42.96 35.06 9.78
CA GLU A 164 -44.13 35.87 10.17
C GLU A 164 -43.67 37.21 10.75
N GLY A 165 -44.10 38.32 10.04
CA GLY A 165 -43.92 39.69 10.49
C GLY A 165 -44.06 40.67 9.38
#